data_466ffe8eb0f1536fb995aece1171b7f6
#
_entry.id   466ffe8eb0f1536fb995aece1171b7f6
#
_cell.length_a   1.000
_cell.length_b   1.000
_cell.length_c   1.000
_cell.angle_alpha   90.00
_cell.angle_beta   90.00
_cell.angle_gamma   90.00
#
_symmetry.space_group_name_H-M   'P 1'
#
loop_
_entity.id
_entity.type
_entity.pdbx_description
1 polymer ?
#
loop_
_entity_poly.entity_id
_entity_poly.type
_entity_poly.pdbx_seq_one_letter_code
_entity_poly.pdbx_strand_id
1 'polypeptide(L)'
;MDSDILYDETRVHFEKIDSLVKFSNKLEKYKLLHTNVYFRGQQNLNWSVLPSIFRGNWINHEKDFVHEMLISNPQDFANLNTTLGKLTKMQHYNAPTRLLDITSNPYIALYFACEKDKASDFSYSGEVLFFQSKETEKYYDSDTVSIVSNLAMMKDTFDIGNDKLEPEDFCEQGDIPYLLHQIKFEKPTFLNIINPADLHKCFVVHVPLDNKRILNQQGLFLLVGMGKSKAEPASIEDSILKNNDKKLLFLIPDKNKKKILDELDAMNINKRFIYPEIDDVADFLKNQKFKQ
;
A
#
# COMPACT_ATOMS: atom_id res chain seq x y z
N MET A 1 14.45 22.71 16.75
CA MET A 1 14.70 23.31 15.44
C MET A 1 13.82 22.54 14.47
N ASP A 2 12.79 23.21 13.92
CA ASP A 2 12.00 22.59 12.85
C ASP A 2 12.96 22.40 11.67
N SER A 3 13.35 21.17 11.38
CA SER A 3 14.02 20.84 10.14
C SER A 3 12.99 21.03 9.04
N ASP A 4 12.92 22.24 8.50
CA ASP A 4 12.14 22.57 7.33
C ASP A 4 12.66 21.70 6.19
N ILE A 5 11.91 20.63 5.91
CA ILE A 5 12.19 19.82 4.77
C ILE A 5 11.79 20.64 3.55
N LEU A 6 12.79 20.92 2.75
CA LEU A 6 12.64 21.51 1.43
C LEU A 6 11.85 20.54 0.53
N TYR A 7 10.53 20.52 0.70
CA TYR A 7 9.68 20.08 -0.42
C TYR A 7 9.94 21.05 -1.58
N ASP A 8 10.25 20.49 -2.72
CA ASP A 8 10.25 21.28 -3.95
C ASP A 8 8.81 21.78 -4.19
N GLU A 9 8.51 22.99 -3.71
CA GLU A 9 7.21 23.65 -3.83
C GLU A 9 6.78 23.82 -5.29
N THR A 10 7.67 23.60 -6.24
CA THR A 10 7.33 23.59 -7.66
C THR A 10 6.58 22.32 -8.05
N ARG A 11 6.78 21.20 -7.31
CA ARG A 11 6.20 19.88 -7.60
C ARG A 11 5.15 19.42 -6.61
N VAL A 12 5.08 20.03 -5.43
CA VAL A 12 4.19 19.59 -4.34
C VAL A 12 3.35 20.76 -3.85
N HIS A 13 2.05 20.52 -3.69
CA HIS A 13 1.12 21.40 -3.00
C HIS A 13 0.76 20.78 -1.65
N PHE A 14 1.19 21.38 -0.56
CA PHE A 14 0.90 20.87 0.77
C PHE A 14 -0.02 21.80 1.58
N GLU A 15 -0.89 21.20 2.39
CA GLU A 15 -1.71 21.87 3.38
C GLU A 15 -1.27 21.44 4.79
N LYS A 16 -0.94 22.40 5.64
CA LYS A 16 -0.53 22.14 7.02
C LYS A 16 -1.72 21.86 7.90
N ILE A 17 -1.77 20.70 8.54
CA ILE A 17 -2.86 20.23 9.40
C ILE A 17 -2.39 20.25 10.86
N ASP A 18 -3.16 20.93 11.73
CA ASP A 18 -2.89 21.09 13.14
C ASP A 18 -4.05 20.65 14.06
N SER A 19 -5.15 20.20 13.47
CA SER A 19 -6.35 19.73 14.16
C SER A 19 -7.25 18.90 13.25
N LEU A 20 -8.12 18.08 13.85
CA LEU A 20 -9.11 17.27 13.14
C LEU A 20 -10.11 18.14 12.36
N VAL A 21 -10.55 19.27 12.96
CA VAL A 21 -11.45 20.20 12.28
C VAL A 21 -10.82 20.75 11.00
N LYS A 22 -9.55 21.15 11.07
CA LYS A 22 -8.85 21.67 9.90
C LYS A 22 -8.67 20.58 8.83
N PHE A 23 -8.38 19.35 9.24
CA PHE A 23 -8.31 18.21 8.34
C PHE A 23 -9.63 18.01 7.59
N SER A 24 -10.77 17.97 8.32
CA SER A 24 -12.10 17.80 7.73
C SER A 24 -12.44 18.93 6.75
N ASN A 25 -12.18 20.18 7.13
CA ASN A 25 -12.41 21.33 6.25
C ASN A 25 -11.58 21.28 4.95
N LYS A 26 -10.34 20.75 5.03
CA LYS A 26 -9.50 20.59 3.85
C LYS A 26 -9.95 19.42 2.97
N LEU A 27 -10.42 18.32 3.55
CA LEU A 27 -11.04 17.23 2.79
C LEU A 27 -12.24 17.75 1.97
N GLU A 28 -13.09 18.56 2.56
CA GLU A 28 -14.24 19.18 1.89
C GLU A 28 -13.79 20.17 0.80
N LYS A 29 -12.87 21.08 1.12
CA LYS A 29 -12.32 22.07 0.17
C LYS A 29 -11.82 21.43 -1.11
N TYR A 30 -11.10 20.31 -1.01
CA TYR A 30 -10.54 19.60 -2.15
C TYR A 30 -11.46 18.50 -2.68
N LYS A 31 -12.69 18.37 -2.15
CA LYS A 31 -13.69 17.35 -2.55
C LYS A 31 -13.13 15.93 -2.49
N LEU A 32 -12.35 15.62 -1.46
CA LEU A 32 -11.66 14.34 -1.28
C LEU A 32 -12.55 13.25 -0.68
N LEU A 33 -13.76 13.57 -0.24
CA LEU A 33 -14.73 12.63 0.34
C LEU A 33 -15.62 11.95 -0.73
N HIS A 34 -15.29 12.14 -2.00
CA HIS A 34 -16.03 11.52 -3.09
C HIS A 34 -15.39 10.19 -3.52
N THR A 35 -16.12 9.42 -4.29
CA THR A 35 -15.74 8.11 -4.81
C THR A 35 -14.40 8.15 -5.57
N ASN A 36 -13.63 7.07 -5.46
CA ASN A 36 -12.37 6.82 -6.16
C ASN A 36 -11.16 7.63 -5.64
N VAL A 37 -11.22 8.13 -4.40
CA VAL A 37 -10.05 8.67 -3.69
C VAL A 37 -9.73 7.77 -2.50
N TYR A 38 -8.47 7.36 -2.42
CA TYR A 38 -7.93 6.51 -1.36
C TYR A 38 -6.81 7.25 -0.65
N PHE A 39 -6.55 6.86 0.59
CA PHE A 39 -5.71 7.63 1.50
C PHE A 39 -4.58 6.75 2.03
N ARG A 40 -3.41 7.36 2.25
CA ARG A 40 -2.31 6.74 2.97
C ARG A 40 -1.70 7.74 3.93
N GLY A 41 -1.58 7.36 5.21
CA GLY A 41 -0.82 8.09 6.21
C GLY A 41 0.61 7.55 6.33
N GLN A 42 1.58 8.43 6.40
CA GLN A 42 2.96 8.11 6.74
C GLN A 42 3.42 8.94 7.94
N GLN A 43 3.97 8.26 8.96
CA GLN A 43 4.41 8.92 10.18
C GLN A 43 5.68 9.74 10.02
N ASN A 44 6.41 9.53 8.94
CA ASN A 44 7.63 10.25 8.59
C ASN A 44 7.59 10.62 7.11
N LEU A 45 7.51 11.91 6.85
CA LEU A 45 7.42 12.47 5.50
C LEU A 45 8.68 12.27 4.65
N ASN A 46 9.81 11.84 5.28
CA ASN A 46 11.04 11.49 4.57
C ASN A 46 11.01 10.08 3.97
N TRP A 47 10.00 9.29 4.31
CA TRP A 47 9.91 7.95 3.75
C TRP A 47 9.44 7.99 2.31
N SER A 48 10.12 7.21 1.47
CA SER A 48 9.64 6.98 0.11
C SER A 48 8.29 6.28 0.10
N VAL A 49 7.41 6.74 -0.78
CA VAL A 49 6.09 6.11 -1.02
C VAL A 49 6.29 4.87 -1.88
N LEU A 50 6.80 3.81 -1.27
CA LEU A 50 7.13 2.55 -1.94
C LEU A 50 6.66 1.36 -1.09
N PRO A 51 6.19 0.26 -1.71
CA PRO A 51 6.03 -1.02 -1.03
C PRO A 51 7.32 -1.49 -0.38
N SER A 52 7.19 -2.25 0.71
CA SER A 52 8.34 -2.67 1.51
C SER A 52 9.35 -3.52 0.73
N ILE A 53 8.91 -4.29 -0.27
CA ILE A 53 9.79 -5.11 -1.11
C ILE A 53 10.80 -4.28 -1.90
N PHE A 54 10.44 -3.06 -2.29
CA PHE A 54 11.32 -2.15 -3.05
C PHE A 54 12.23 -1.29 -2.16
N ARG A 55 12.19 -1.49 -0.83
CA ARG A 55 13.08 -0.80 0.12
C ARG A 55 14.32 -1.66 0.37
N GLY A 56 15.49 -1.10 0.11
CA GLY A 56 16.73 -1.88 0.17
C GLY A 56 16.83 -2.92 -0.95
N ASN A 57 17.31 -4.11 -0.64
CA ASN A 57 17.59 -5.16 -1.62
C ASN A 57 16.58 -6.33 -1.63
N TRP A 58 15.43 -6.17 -0.98
CA TRP A 58 14.45 -7.27 -0.83
C TRP A 58 13.87 -7.74 -2.16
N ILE A 59 13.70 -6.85 -3.13
CA ILE A 59 13.11 -7.16 -4.43
C ILE A 59 13.88 -8.25 -5.18
N ASN A 60 15.20 -8.31 -5.03
CA ASN A 60 16.05 -9.32 -5.67
C ASN A 60 15.86 -10.74 -5.07
N HIS A 61 15.21 -10.82 -3.92
CA HIS A 61 14.91 -12.06 -3.21
C HIS A 61 13.41 -12.32 -3.07
N GLU A 62 12.56 -11.55 -3.76
CA GLU A 62 11.10 -11.60 -3.59
C GLU A 62 10.53 -13.01 -3.73
N LYS A 63 10.92 -13.71 -4.80
CA LYS A 63 10.46 -15.07 -5.06
C LYS A 63 10.86 -16.05 -3.96
N ASP A 64 12.12 -16.02 -3.57
CA ASP A 64 12.67 -16.93 -2.57
C ASP A 64 12.05 -16.63 -1.20
N PHE A 65 11.89 -15.34 -0.87
CA PHE A 65 11.23 -14.93 0.35
C PHE A 65 9.78 -15.42 0.43
N VAL A 66 9.01 -15.31 -0.66
CA VAL A 66 7.64 -15.83 -0.72
C VAL A 66 7.64 -17.34 -0.50
N HIS A 67 8.52 -18.09 -1.16
CA HIS A 67 8.60 -19.54 -0.99
C HIS A 67 8.98 -19.94 0.45
N GLU A 68 9.98 -19.30 1.03
CA GLU A 68 10.38 -19.56 2.43
C GLU A 68 9.26 -19.29 3.43
N MET A 69 8.49 -18.23 3.23
CA MET A 69 7.30 -17.96 4.04
C MET A 69 6.26 -19.08 3.94
N LEU A 70 6.00 -19.59 2.73
CA LEU A 70 5.05 -20.67 2.51
C LEU A 70 5.52 -21.99 3.12
N ILE A 71 6.81 -22.31 3.01
CA ILE A 71 7.43 -23.55 3.54
C ILE A 71 7.45 -23.50 5.08
N SER A 72 7.80 -22.35 5.64
CA SER A 72 7.94 -22.19 7.09
C SER A 72 6.61 -22.18 7.83
N ASN A 73 5.52 -21.77 7.17
CA ASN A 73 4.20 -21.60 7.78
C ASN A 73 3.08 -22.24 6.95
N PRO A 74 3.16 -23.53 6.60
CA PRO A 74 2.26 -24.13 5.61
C PRO A 74 0.78 -24.09 6.04
N GLN A 75 0.47 -24.20 7.33
CA GLN A 75 -0.89 -24.17 7.84
C GLN A 75 -1.55 -22.80 7.66
N ASP A 76 -0.78 -21.73 7.80
CA ASP A 76 -1.25 -20.37 7.65
C ASP A 76 -1.66 -20.01 6.21
N PHE A 77 -1.07 -20.69 5.24
CA PHE A 77 -1.28 -20.45 3.81
C PHE A 77 -2.12 -21.53 3.12
N ALA A 78 -2.50 -22.61 3.83
CA ALA A 78 -3.15 -23.78 3.24
C ALA A 78 -4.47 -23.46 2.48
N ASN A 79 -5.21 -22.45 2.94
CA ASN A 79 -6.50 -22.07 2.35
C ASN A 79 -6.38 -20.87 1.38
N LEU A 80 -5.16 -20.43 1.05
CA LEU A 80 -4.93 -19.29 0.18
C LEU A 80 -4.53 -19.78 -1.22
N ASN A 81 -5.48 -19.76 -2.14
CA ASN A 81 -5.29 -20.29 -3.49
C ASN A 81 -4.71 -19.28 -4.47
N THR A 82 -4.69 -17.97 -4.14
CA THR A 82 -4.19 -16.91 -5.01
C THR A 82 -2.91 -16.29 -4.48
N THR A 83 -2.05 -15.85 -5.38
CA THR A 83 -0.82 -15.13 -5.01
C THR A 83 -1.13 -13.84 -4.27
N LEU A 84 -2.16 -13.08 -4.70
CA LEU A 84 -2.61 -11.90 -3.96
C LEU A 84 -2.97 -12.25 -2.51
N GLY A 85 -3.76 -13.30 -2.28
CA GLY A 85 -4.14 -13.73 -0.92
C GLY A 85 -2.93 -14.06 -0.05
N LYS A 86 -1.92 -14.73 -0.61
CA LYS A 86 -0.65 -15.02 0.07
C LYS A 86 0.11 -13.73 0.42
N LEU A 87 0.23 -12.79 -0.54
CA LEU A 87 0.88 -11.50 -0.31
C LEU A 87 0.12 -10.65 0.73
N THR A 88 -1.21 -10.64 0.70
CA THR A 88 -2.05 -9.95 1.70
C THR A 88 -1.79 -10.51 3.10
N LYS A 89 -1.74 -11.84 3.25
CA LYS A 89 -1.40 -12.48 4.52
C LYS A 89 0.02 -12.11 4.99
N MET A 90 0.99 -12.14 4.09
CA MET A 90 2.37 -11.74 4.39
C MET A 90 2.45 -10.29 4.84
N GLN A 91 1.78 -9.37 4.14
CA GLN A 91 1.70 -7.94 4.47
C GLN A 91 1.12 -7.73 5.88
N HIS A 92 0.10 -8.49 6.26
CA HIS A 92 -0.49 -8.44 7.62
C HIS A 92 0.55 -8.70 8.72
N TYR A 93 1.53 -9.58 8.45
CA TYR A 93 2.65 -9.88 9.36
C TYR A 93 3.91 -9.07 9.08
N ASN A 94 3.79 -7.91 8.43
CA ASN A 94 4.88 -6.98 8.10
C ASN A 94 6.00 -7.59 7.24
N ALA A 95 5.73 -8.68 6.53
CA ALA A 95 6.66 -9.21 5.55
C ALA A 95 6.77 -8.28 4.33
N PRO A 96 7.94 -8.17 3.69
CA PRO A 96 8.11 -7.33 2.52
C PRO A 96 7.30 -7.89 1.34
N THR A 97 6.43 -7.07 0.78
CA THR A 97 5.59 -7.39 -0.39
C THR A 97 5.54 -6.21 -1.36
N ARG A 98 5.00 -6.44 -2.57
CA ARG A 98 4.71 -5.39 -3.56
C ARG A 98 3.37 -4.67 -3.33
N LEU A 99 2.76 -4.88 -2.18
CA LEU A 99 1.55 -4.20 -1.76
C LEU A 99 1.90 -2.95 -0.95
N LEU A 100 1.19 -1.86 -1.19
CA LEU A 100 1.26 -0.65 -0.38
C LEU A 100 -0.10 -0.43 0.26
N ASP A 101 -0.15 -0.39 1.59
CA ASP A 101 -1.40 -0.19 2.33
C ASP A 101 -1.98 1.19 2.03
N ILE A 102 -3.24 1.21 1.68
CA ILE A 102 -4.09 2.39 1.53
C ILE A 102 -5.43 2.14 2.22
N THR A 103 -6.19 3.16 2.47
CA THR A 103 -7.50 3.07 3.11
C THR A 103 -8.53 3.93 2.38
N SER A 104 -9.79 3.52 2.43
CA SER A 104 -10.91 4.36 1.99
C SER A 104 -11.31 5.42 3.02
N ASN A 105 -10.78 5.35 4.25
CA ASN A 105 -11.12 6.26 5.33
C ASN A 105 -10.00 7.27 5.61
N PRO A 106 -10.22 8.58 5.33
CA PRO A 106 -9.20 9.61 5.54
C PRO A 106 -8.75 9.74 7.00
N TYR A 107 -9.61 9.47 7.97
CA TYR A 107 -9.29 9.60 9.40
C TYR A 107 -8.37 8.46 9.87
N ILE A 108 -8.48 7.28 9.26
CA ILE A 108 -7.54 6.17 9.50
C ILE A 108 -6.16 6.52 8.91
N ALA A 109 -6.11 7.10 7.72
CA ALA A 109 -4.84 7.61 7.18
C ALA A 109 -4.24 8.71 8.07
N LEU A 110 -5.07 9.62 8.60
CA LEU A 110 -4.63 10.65 9.55
C LEU A 110 -4.05 10.02 10.82
N TYR A 111 -4.69 8.96 11.35
CA TYR A 111 -4.16 8.21 12.48
C TYR A 111 -2.75 7.68 12.19
N PHE A 112 -2.55 6.99 11.07
CA PHE A 112 -1.23 6.48 10.67
C PHE A 112 -0.18 7.58 10.50
N ALA A 113 -0.57 8.75 9.97
CA ALA A 113 0.33 9.89 9.84
C ALA A 113 0.75 10.48 11.21
N CYS A 114 -0.07 10.28 12.24
CA CYS A 114 0.16 10.79 13.59
C CYS A 114 0.86 9.78 14.52
N GLU A 115 0.92 8.49 14.16
CA GLU A 115 1.65 7.50 14.97
C GLU A 115 3.13 7.88 15.13
N LYS A 116 3.74 7.42 16.22
CA LYS A 116 5.18 7.53 16.42
C LYS A 116 5.90 6.39 15.71
N ASP A 117 7.00 6.73 15.06
CA ASP A 117 7.94 5.73 14.58
C ASP A 117 8.57 5.01 15.79
N LYS A 118 8.30 3.71 15.92
CA LYS A 118 8.89 2.88 16.99
C LYS A 118 10.39 2.62 16.78
N ALA A 119 10.87 2.78 15.56
CA ALA A 119 12.26 2.53 15.19
C ALA A 119 13.16 3.76 15.35
N SER A 120 12.61 4.93 15.70
CA SER A 120 13.34 6.18 15.82
C SER A 120 13.02 6.92 17.10
N ASP A 121 14.07 7.38 17.80
CA ASP A 121 13.95 8.32 18.92
C ASP A 121 13.62 9.75 18.45
N PHE A 122 13.72 10.01 17.15
CA PHE A 122 13.41 11.30 16.55
C PHE A 122 11.94 11.38 16.15
N SER A 123 11.38 12.55 16.35
CA SER A 123 10.04 12.90 15.95
C SER A 123 10.06 13.60 14.59
N TYR A 124 9.27 13.09 13.66
CA TYR A 124 9.16 13.63 12.30
C TYR A 124 7.74 14.10 12.04
N SER A 125 7.59 15.11 11.19
CA SER A 125 6.27 15.45 10.65
C SER A 125 5.74 14.28 9.83
N GLY A 126 4.44 14.03 9.93
CA GLY A 126 3.75 13.03 9.13
C GLY A 126 3.10 13.63 7.90
N GLU A 127 2.60 12.76 7.02
CA GLU A 127 1.85 13.20 5.85
C GLU A 127 0.68 12.28 5.54
N VAL A 128 -0.36 12.84 4.93
CA VAL A 128 -1.44 12.08 4.29
C VAL A 128 -1.40 12.33 2.79
N LEU A 129 -1.29 11.25 2.05
CA LEU A 129 -1.26 11.19 0.59
C LEU A 129 -2.63 10.75 0.07
N PHE A 130 -2.94 11.16 -1.14
CA PHE A 130 -4.20 10.88 -1.82
C PHE A 130 -3.93 10.15 -3.13
N PHE A 131 -4.57 9.00 -3.28
CA PHE A 131 -4.49 8.20 -4.50
C PHE A 131 -5.81 8.29 -5.25
N GLN A 132 -5.74 8.51 -6.54
CA GLN A 132 -6.91 8.53 -7.39
C GLN A 132 -6.89 7.35 -8.34
N SER A 133 -7.98 6.59 -8.33
CA SER A 133 -8.17 5.45 -9.23
C SER A 133 -9.33 5.74 -10.17
N LYS A 134 -9.05 6.03 -11.44
CA LYS A 134 -10.11 6.21 -12.46
C LYS A 134 -10.33 4.92 -13.27
N GLU A 135 -9.24 4.25 -13.65
CA GLU A 135 -9.27 3.04 -14.50
C GLU A 135 -8.48 1.88 -13.89
N THR A 136 -7.75 2.15 -12.81
CA THR A 136 -6.84 1.20 -12.16
C THR A 136 -7.45 0.52 -10.94
N GLU A 137 -8.74 0.69 -10.69
CA GLU A 137 -9.45 0.02 -9.61
C GLU A 137 -9.87 -1.39 -10.03
N LYS A 138 -9.50 -2.38 -9.22
CA LYS A 138 -9.71 -3.80 -9.50
C LYS A 138 -10.19 -4.54 -8.25
N TYR A 139 -10.92 -5.61 -8.46
CA TYR A 139 -11.25 -6.56 -7.41
C TYR A 139 -10.20 -7.68 -7.35
N TYR A 140 -10.09 -8.30 -6.19
CA TYR A 140 -9.11 -9.34 -5.87
C TYR A 140 -9.07 -10.51 -6.86
N ASP A 141 -10.16 -10.77 -7.54
CA ASP A 141 -10.34 -11.90 -8.48
C ASP A 141 -10.16 -11.51 -9.96
N SER A 142 -9.81 -10.24 -10.26
CA SER A 142 -9.61 -9.82 -11.64
C SER A 142 -8.34 -10.44 -12.24
N ASP A 143 -8.34 -10.64 -13.56
CA ASP A 143 -7.19 -11.20 -14.28
C ASP A 143 -5.96 -10.32 -14.18
N THR A 144 -6.12 -9.01 -14.30
CA THR A 144 -5.03 -8.04 -14.10
C THR A 144 -4.36 -8.18 -12.73
N VAL A 145 -5.14 -8.42 -11.67
CA VAL A 145 -4.60 -8.62 -10.31
C VAL A 145 -3.80 -9.91 -10.24
N SER A 146 -4.29 -10.99 -10.85
CA SER A 146 -3.55 -12.25 -10.93
C SER A 146 -2.24 -12.07 -11.71
N ILE A 147 -2.27 -11.35 -12.83
CA ILE A 147 -1.05 -11.07 -13.63
C ILE A 147 -0.01 -10.34 -12.78
N VAL A 148 -0.37 -9.20 -12.18
CA VAL A 148 0.59 -8.33 -11.48
C VAL A 148 1.05 -8.94 -10.15
N SER A 149 0.17 -9.61 -9.39
CA SER A 149 0.56 -10.25 -8.15
C SER A 149 1.53 -11.41 -8.37
N ASN A 150 1.38 -12.18 -9.46
CA ASN A 150 2.26 -13.28 -9.80
C ASN A 150 3.67 -12.86 -10.24
N LEU A 151 3.95 -11.56 -10.44
CA LEU A 151 5.33 -11.06 -10.52
C LEU A 151 6.16 -11.44 -9.28
N ALA A 152 5.52 -11.56 -8.12
CA ALA A 152 6.18 -12.02 -6.89
C ALA A 152 6.73 -13.45 -6.98
N MET A 153 6.17 -14.28 -7.87
CA MET A 153 6.59 -15.66 -8.10
C MET A 153 7.66 -15.78 -9.19
N MET A 154 8.02 -14.68 -9.84
CA MET A 154 9.04 -14.66 -10.90
C MET A 154 10.43 -14.47 -10.31
N LYS A 155 11.44 -14.99 -11.00
CA LYS A 155 12.86 -14.77 -10.65
C LYS A 155 13.23 -13.27 -10.77
N ASP A 156 14.32 -12.89 -10.16
CA ASP A 156 14.88 -11.53 -10.22
C ASP A 156 15.25 -11.09 -11.64
N THR A 157 15.73 -12.04 -12.44
CA THR A 157 16.10 -11.85 -13.87
C THR A 157 14.92 -11.97 -14.83
N PHE A 158 13.68 -11.84 -14.33
CA PHE A 158 12.47 -11.94 -15.16
C PHE A 158 12.47 -10.93 -16.31
N ASP A 159 12.39 -11.46 -17.54
CA ASP A 159 12.41 -10.69 -18.77
C ASP A 159 11.09 -10.85 -19.53
N ILE A 160 10.44 -9.73 -19.81
CA ILE A 160 9.17 -9.71 -20.54
C ILE A 160 9.35 -9.64 -22.06
N GLY A 161 10.58 -9.43 -22.55
CA GLY A 161 10.85 -9.26 -23.98
C GLY A 161 10.29 -7.94 -24.55
N ASN A 162 9.62 -8.01 -25.71
CA ASN A 162 9.07 -6.84 -26.38
C ASN A 162 7.63 -6.52 -25.89
N ASP A 163 7.48 -5.44 -25.13
CA ASP A 163 6.22 -4.97 -24.55
C ASP A 163 5.28 -4.26 -25.55
N LYS A 164 5.65 -4.20 -26.83
CA LYS A 164 4.85 -3.59 -27.91
C LYS A 164 4.08 -4.61 -28.75
N LEU A 165 4.17 -5.88 -28.41
CA LEU A 165 3.42 -6.93 -29.09
C LEU A 165 1.95 -6.90 -28.68
N GLU A 166 1.10 -7.45 -29.55
CA GLU A 166 -0.29 -7.70 -29.20
C GLU A 166 -0.37 -8.74 -28.06
N PRO A 167 -1.44 -8.69 -27.24
CA PRO A 167 -1.54 -9.50 -26.02
C PRO A 167 -1.32 -11.01 -26.21
N GLU A 168 -1.77 -11.56 -27.32
CA GLU A 168 -1.61 -12.98 -27.64
C GLU A 168 -0.14 -13.34 -27.95
N ASP A 169 0.50 -12.56 -28.83
CA ASP A 169 1.90 -12.75 -29.23
C ASP A 169 2.85 -12.48 -28.06
N PHE A 170 2.49 -11.53 -27.19
CA PHE A 170 3.23 -11.22 -25.98
C PHE A 170 3.33 -12.44 -25.04
N CYS A 171 2.30 -13.27 -25.02
CA CYS A 171 2.26 -14.44 -24.16
C CYS A 171 3.24 -15.56 -24.54
N GLU A 172 3.85 -15.50 -25.73
CA GLU A 172 4.75 -16.57 -26.24
C GLU A 172 6.24 -16.22 -26.09
N GLN A 173 6.59 -15.02 -25.59
CA GLN A 173 7.97 -14.55 -25.55
C GLN A 173 8.56 -14.42 -24.14
N GLY A 174 9.89 -14.30 -24.10
CA GLY A 174 10.63 -14.05 -22.86
C GLY A 174 10.32 -15.06 -21.75
N ASP A 175 10.11 -14.55 -20.56
CA ASP A 175 9.71 -15.34 -19.40
C ASP A 175 8.16 -15.34 -19.18
N ILE A 176 7.38 -14.77 -20.08
CA ILE A 176 5.90 -14.71 -19.97
C ILE A 176 5.25 -16.09 -19.89
N PRO A 177 5.70 -17.14 -20.61
CA PRO A 177 5.18 -18.49 -20.41
C PRO A 177 5.28 -18.99 -18.95
N TYR A 178 6.31 -18.61 -18.20
CA TYR A 178 6.43 -18.95 -16.77
C TYR A 178 5.45 -18.16 -15.92
N LEU A 179 5.20 -16.90 -16.25
CA LEU A 179 4.17 -16.09 -15.58
C LEU A 179 2.78 -16.68 -15.82
N LEU A 180 2.46 -17.04 -17.06
CA LEU A 180 1.21 -17.74 -17.41
C LEU A 180 1.05 -19.05 -16.65
N HIS A 181 2.12 -19.81 -16.49
CA HIS A 181 2.10 -21.05 -15.72
C HIS A 181 1.69 -20.78 -14.27
N GLN A 182 2.25 -19.75 -13.60
CA GLN A 182 1.86 -19.39 -12.24
C GLN A 182 0.41 -18.90 -12.16
N ILE A 183 -0.03 -18.07 -13.11
CA ILE A 183 -1.43 -17.60 -13.15
C ILE A 183 -2.40 -18.79 -13.28
N LYS A 184 -2.08 -19.77 -14.13
CA LYS A 184 -2.93 -20.94 -14.34
C LYS A 184 -2.97 -21.89 -13.13
N PHE A 185 -2.03 -21.83 -12.22
CA PHE A 185 -2.14 -22.54 -10.94
C PHE A 185 -3.30 -22.01 -10.09
N GLU A 186 -3.57 -20.72 -10.12
CA GLU A 186 -4.67 -20.13 -9.36
C GLU A 186 -5.95 -19.97 -10.21
N LYS A 187 -5.79 -19.82 -11.54
CA LYS A 187 -6.88 -19.68 -12.51
C LYS A 187 -6.70 -20.64 -13.67
N PRO A 188 -7.08 -21.91 -13.55
CA PRO A 188 -6.82 -22.94 -14.59
C PRO A 188 -7.37 -22.59 -15.97
N THR A 189 -8.44 -21.81 -16.02
CA THR A 189 -9.12 -21.40 -17.28
C THR A 189 -8.64 -20.06 -17.82
N PHE A 190 -7.57 -19.49 -17.26
CA PHE A 190 -7.05 -18.21 -17.71
C PHE A 190 -6.66 -18.25 -19.20
N LEU A 191 -7.16 -17.28 -19.97
CA LEU A 191 -6.82 -17.15 -21.38
C LEU A 191 -5.38 -16.63 -21.54
N ASN A 192 -4.68 -17.07 -22.60
CA ASN A 192 -3.33 -16.60 -22.90
C ASN A 192 -3.39 -15.18 -23.51
N ILE A 193 -3.88 -14.24 -22.75
CA ILE A 193 -4.05 -12.84 -23.15
C ILE A 193 -3.57 -11.97 -22.00
N ILE A 194 -2.36 -11.40 -22.15
CA ILE A 194 -1.79 -10.46 -21.18
C ILE A 194 -1.52 -9.15 -21.90
N ASN A 195 -2.18 -8.06 -21.47
CA ASN A 195 -1.82 -6.73 -21.91
C ASN A 195 -0.48 -6.32 -21.28
N PRO A 196 0.61 -6.14 -22.07
CA PRO A 196 1.92 -5.78 -21.52
C PRO A 196 1.89 -4.53 -20.65
N ALA A 197 1.08 -3.53 -21.03
CA ALA A 197 0.97 -2.28 -20.31
C ALA A 197 0.48 -2.45 -18.85
N ASP A 198 -0.23 -3.54 -18.52
CA ASP A 198 -0.71 -3.78 -17.17
C ASP A 198 0.43 -4.16 -16.21
N LEU A 199 1.51 -4.77 -16.70
CA LEU A 199 2.69 -5.07 -15.90
C LEU A 199 3.38 -3.79 -15.38
N HIS A 200 3.22 -2.67 -16.08
CA HIS A 200 3.87 -1.39 -15.79
C HIS A 200 2.99 -0.40 -15.02
N LYS A 201 1.86 -0.85 -14.46
CA LYS A 201 0.92 -0.01 -13.73
C LYS A 201 0.82 -0.37 -12.25
N CYS A 202 0.24 0.57 -11.50
CA CYS A 202 -0.23 0.34 -10.15
C CYS A 202 -1.75 0.22 -10.15
N PHE A 203 -2.29 -0.72 -9.35
CA PHE A 203 -3.73 -0.96 -9.27
C PHE A 203 -4.21 -0.82 -7.83
N VAL A 204 -5.29 -0.08 -7.62
CA VAL A 204 -6.03 -0.11 -6.35
C VAL A 204 -6.84 -1.40 -6.32
N VAL A 205 -6.55 -2.25 -5.32
CA VAL A 205 -7.16 -3.59 -5.26
C VAL A 205 -8.04 -3.70 -4.03
N HIS A 206 -9.33 -4.00 -4.28
CA HIS A 206 -10.28 -4.41 -3.26
C HIS A 206 -10.04 -5.87 -2.90
N VAL A 207 -9.73 -6.12 -1.62
CA VAL A 207 -9.52 -7.47 -1.08
C VAL A 207 -10.69 -7.89 -0.20
N PRO A 208 -10.91 -9.21 0.00
CA PRO A 208 -11.88 -9.68 0.97
C PRO A 208 -11.57 -9.14 2.37
N LEU A 209 -12.60 -8.69 3.10
CA LEU A 209 -12.49 -8.20 4.47
C LEU A 209 -12.55 -9.38 5.47
N ASP A 210 -11.70 -10.36 5.26
CA ASP A 210 -11.67 -11.63 5.99
C ASP A 210 -10.94 -11.56 7.33
N ASN A 211 -10.22 -10.47 7.60
CA ASN A 211 -9.60 -10.24 8.89
C ASN A 211 -10.02 -8.90 9.51
N LYS A 212 -10.04 -8.87 10.84
CA LYS A 212 -10.50 -7.71 11.62
C LYS A 212 -9.63 -6.46 11.39
N ARG A 213 -8.34 -6.61 11.11
CA ARG A 213 -7.44 -5.50 10.88
C ARG A 213 -7.78 -4.80 9.56
N ILE A 214 -7.92 -5.55 8.47
CA ILE A 214 -8.31 -4.99 7.16
C ILE A 214 -9.68 -4.31 7.28
N LEU A 215 -10.63 -4.97 7.96
CA LEU A 215 -11.97 -4.42 8.18
C LEU A 215 -11.93 -3.10 8.95
N ASN A 216 -11.26 -3.06 10.11
CA ASN A 216 -11.20 -1.88 10.96
C ASN A 216 -10.43 -0.73 10.30
N GLN A 217 -9.40 -1.05 9.52
CA GLN A 217 -8.63 -0.07 8.78
C GLN A 217 -9.31 0.36 7.48
N GLN A 218 -10.45 -0.24 7.12
CA GLN A 218 -11.08 -0.07 5.81
C GLN A 218 -10.03 -0.15 4.69
N GLY A 219 -9.20 -1.21 4.81
CA GLY A 219 -7.96 -1.36 4.10
C GLY A 219 -8.16 -1.86 2.68
N LEU A 220 -7.37 -1.30 1.78
CA LEU A 220 -7.15 -1.75 0.42
C LEU A 220 -5.64 -1.75 0.17
N PHE A 221 -5.25 -2.24 -1.00
CA PHE A 221 -3.85 -2.19 -1.39
C PHE A 221 -3.66 -1.50 -2.74
N LEU A 222 -2.58 -0.74 -2.84
CA LEU A 222 -2.02 -0.41 -4.13
C LEU A 222 -1.05 -1.53 -4.51
N LEU A 223 -1.45 -2.38 -5.47
CA LEU A 223 -0.61 -3.42 -6.04
C LEU A 223 0.30 -2.80 -7.08
N VAL A 224 1.61 -2.89 -6.87
CA VAL A 224 2.61 -2.21 -7.70
C VAL A 224 3.24 -3.20 -8.67
N GLY A 225 3.13 -2.90 -9.95
CA GLY A 225 3.75 -3.63 -11.03
C GLY A 225 5.26 -3.40 -11.11
N MET A 226 5.84 -3.58 -12.29
CA MET A 226 7.26 -3.40 -12.55
C MET A 226 7.54 -2.19 -13.45
N GLY A 227 8.74 -1.61 -13.31
CA GLY A 227 9.27 -0.62 -14.23
C GLY A 227 9.93 -1.27 -15.47
N LYS A 228 11.11 -0.84 -15.83
CA LYS A 228 11.87 -1.44 -16.94
C LYS A 228 12.34 -2.87 -16.65
N SER A 229 12.48 -3.20 -15.39
CA SER A 229 12.78 -4.53 -14.90
C SER A 229 11.90 -4.87 -13.69
N LYS A 230 11.85 -6.14 -13.31
CA LYS A 230 11.14 -6.58 -12.10
C LYS A 230 11.66 -5.89 -10.83
N ALA A 231 12.94 -5.51 -10.81
CA ALA A 231 13.57 -4.85 -9.67
C ALA A 231 13.15 -3.38 -9.49
N GLU A 232 12.59 -2.78 -10.52
CA GLU A 232 12.09 -1.41 -10.49
C GLU A 232 10.57 -1.40 -10.28
N PRO A 233 10.01 -0.56 -9.40
CA PRO A 233 8.56 -0.42 -9.26
C PRO A 233 7.96 0.31 -10.46
N ALA A 234 6.73 -0.01 -10.81
CA ALA A 234 5.90 0.87 -11.65
C ALA A 234 5.72 2.24 -10.99
N SER A 235 5.47 3.27 -11.80
CA SER A 235 5.30 4.65 -11.30
C SER A 235 4.11 4.78 -10.35
N ILE A 236 4.37 4.93 -9.06
CA ILE A 236 3.35 5.22 -8.05
C ILE A 236 2.87 6.66 -8.16
N GLU A 237 3.73 7.56 -8.65
CA GLU A 237 3.42 8.98 -8.79
C GLU A 237 2.22 9.26 -9.71
N ASP A 238 2.00 8.39 -10.69
CA ASP A 238 0.87 8.51 -11.61
C ASP A 238 -0.48 8.21 -10.94
N SER A 239 -0.45 7.50 -9.81
CA SER A 239 -1.63 7.21 -8.98
C SER A 239 -1.89 8.28 -7.91
N ILE A 240 -0.93 9.19 -7.64
CA ILE A 240 -1.09 10.24 -6.63
C ILE A 240 -1.92 11.39 -7.18
N LEU A 241 -2.91 11.82 -6.41
CA LEU A 241 -3.78 12.95 -6.76
C LEU A 241 -2.96 14.23 -6.89
N LYS A 242 -3.20 14.95 -7.98
CA LYS A 242 -2.58 16.25 -8.27
C LYS A 242 -3.60 17.38 -8.16
N ASN A 243 -3.15 18.51 -7.64
CA ASN A 243 -3.87 19.77 -7.66
C ASN A 243 -3.03 20.79 -8.44
N ASN A 244 -3.53 21.28 -9.57
CA ASN A 244 -2.80 22.16 -10.51
C ASN A 244 -1.40 21.59 -10.86
N ASP A 245 -1.37 20.32 -11.32
CA ASP A 245 -0.17 19.56 -11.70
C ASP A 245 0.85 19.29 -10.60
N LYS A 246 0.57 19.70 -9.36
CA LYS A 246 1.39 19.42 -8.19
C LYS A 246 0.76 18.31 -7.34
N LYS A 247 1.58 17.42 -6.80
CA LYS A 247 1.11 16.42 -5.82
C LYS A 247 0.40 17.14 -4.68
N LEU A 248 -0.82 16.72 -4.36
CA LEU A 248 -1.52 17.19 -3.17
C LEU A 248 -1.14 16.29 -1.99
N LEU A 249 -0.71 16.90 -0.89
CA LEU A 249 -0.53 16.18 0.38
C LEU A 249 -0.95 17.05 1.57
N PHE A 250 -1.31 16.40 2.68
CA PHE A 250 -1.55 17.08 3.95
C PHE A 250 -0.41 16.79 4.90
N LEU A 251 0.28 17.84 5.31
CA LEU A 251 1.42 17.80 6.22
C LEU A 251 0.93 17.89 7.67
N ILE A 252 1.32 16.95 8.51
CA ILE A 252 1.01 16.94 9.94
C ILE A 252 2.29 17.25 10.71
N PRO A 253 2.45 18.47 11.25
CA PRO A 253 3.61 18.80 12.06
C PRO A 253 3.70 17.90 13.29
N ASP A 254 4.92 17.46 13.63
CA ASP A 254 5.15 16.57 14.76
C ASP A 254 4.49 17.05 16.05
N LYS A 255 4.66 18.31 16.40
CA LYS A 255 4.05 18.93 17.60
C LYS A 255 2.53 18.83 17.68
N ASN A 256 1.85 18.60 16.56
CA ASN A 256 0.39 18.49 16.50
C ASN A 256 -0.12 17.05 16.54
N LYS A 257 0.73 16.05 16.32
CA LYS A 257 0.37 14.64 16.23
C LYS A 257 -0.38 14.15 17.46
N LYS A 258 0.17 14.43 18.66
CA LYS A 258 -0.48 14.00 19.90
C LYS A 258 -1.90 14.54 20.05
N LYS A 259 -2.08 15.85 19.81
CA LYS A 259 -3.40 16.49 19.87
C LYS A 259 -4.39 15.83 18.91
N ILE A 260 -3.96 15.57 17.66
CA ILE A 260 -4.82 14.93 16.64
C ILE A 260 -5.16 13.49 17.04
N LEU A 261 -4.21 12.74 17.63
CA LEU A 261 -4.50 11.39 18.15
C LEU A 261 -5.52 11.41 19.28
N ASP A 262 -5.45 12.39 20.20
CA ASP A 262 -6.42 12.56 21.27
C ASP A 262 -7.83 12.92 20.72
N GLU A 263 -7.90 13.76 19.67
CA GLU A 263 -9.13 14.07 18.96
C GLU A 263 -9.73 12.85 18.22
N LEU A 264 -8.88 12.02 17.61
CA LEU A 264 -9.28 10.76 16.93
C LEU A 264 -9.75 9.70 17.93
N ASP A 265 -9.09 9.60 19.11
CA ASP A 265 -9.47 8.67 20.17
C ASP A 265 -10.89 8.97 20.71
N ALA A 266 -11.27 10.25 20.81
CA ALA A 266 -12.64 10.65 21.15
C ALA A 266 -13.68 10.15 20.12
N MET A 267 -13.28 9.83 18.90
CA MET A 267 -14.09 9.21 17.84
C MET A 267 -13.93 7.68 17.78
N ASN A 268 -13.30 7.07 18.77
CA ASN A 268 -12.91 5.63 18.80
C ASN A 268 -11.94 5.20 17.70
N ILE A 269 -11.25 6.14 17.04
CA ILE A 269 -10.15 5.83 16.14
C ILE A 269 -8.85 5.86 16.94
N ASN A 270 -8.48 4.71 17.49
CA ASN A 270 -7.33 4.55 18.38
C ASN A 270 -6.59 3.25 18.11
N LYS A 271 -5.47 3.03 18.81
CA LYS A 271 -4.63 1.84 18.64
C LYS A 271 -5.42 0.54 18.76
N ARG A 272 -6.34 0.42 19.73
CA ARG A 272 -7.15 -0.77 19.97
C ARG A 272 -8.11 -1.06 18.81
N PHE A 273 -8.65 -0.02 18.17
CA PHE A 273 -9.51 -0.17 16.99
C PHE A 273 -8.69 -0.53 15.75
N ILE A 274 -7.59 0.19 15.53
CA ILE A 274 -6.74 0.03 14.33
C ILE A 274 -6.01 -1.31 14.32
N TYR A 275 -5.53 -1.76 15.49
CA TYR A 275 -4.81 -3.02 15.68
C TYR A 275 -5.57 -3.90 16.66
N PRO A 276 -6.52 -4.71 16.17
CA PRO A 276 -7.40 -5.52 17.02
C PRO A 276 -6.75 -6.80 17.55
N GLU A 277 -5.48 -7.06 17.23
CA GLU A 277 -4.70 -8.19 17.71
C GLU A 277 -4.53 -8.13 19.24
N ILE A 278 -4.56 -9.30 19.88
CA ILE A 278 -4.56 -9.39 21.34
C ILE A 278 -3.35 -8.70 21.97
N ASP A 279 -2.19 -8.80 21.33
CA ASP A 279 -0.95 -8.20 21.84
C ASP A 279 -1.02 -6.66 21.81
N ASP A 280 -1.53 -6.09 20.71
CA ASP A 280 -1.69 -4.64 20.55
C ASP A 280 -2.76 -4.08 21.49
N VAL A 281 -3.86 -4.83 21.70
CA VAL A 281 -4.90 -4.47 22.67
C VAL A 281 -4.35 -4.52 24.09
N ALA A 282 -3.57 -5.53 24.44
CA ALA A 282 -2.94 -5.62 25.76
C ALA A 282 -1.97 -4.46 26.00
N ASP A 283 -1.16 -4.10 25.01
CA ASP A 283 -0.26 -2.94 25.08
C ASP A 283 -1.02 -1.62 25.23
N PHE A 284 -2.12 -1.45 24.49
CA PHE A 284 -2.96 -0.26 24.63
C PHE A 284 -3.52 -0.13 26.07
N LEU A 285 -4.06 -1.20 26.64
CA LEU A 285 -4.63 -1.21 27.98
C LEU A 285 -3.56 -0.89 29.05
N LYS A 286 -2.37 -1.47 28.94
CA LYS A 286 -1.26 -1.18 29.87
C LYS A 286 -0.82 0.28 29.81
N ASN A 287 -0.68 0.83 28.63
CA ASN A 287 -0.02 2.12 28.44
C ASN A 287 -0.96 3.33 28.49
N GLN A 288 -2.25 3.14 28.25
CA GLN A 288 -3.22 4.25 28.18
C GLN A 288 -4.30 4.18 29.27
N LYS A 289 -4.86 2.98 29.53
CA LYS A 289 -5.99 2.86 30.45
C LYS A 289 -5.59 2.58 31.90
N PHE A 290 -4.50 1.85 32.11
CA PHE A 290 -4.03 1.43 33.44
C PHE A 290 -2.60 1.89 33.73
N LYS A 291 -2.20 3.01 33.14
CA LYS A 291 -0.90 3.63 33.40
C LYS A 291 -0.85 4.04 34.88
N GLN A 292 0.01 3.38 35.65
CA GLN A 292 0.32 3.71 37.06
C GLN A 292 1.16 4.98 37.13
#